data_c4842cffa381002380eb0e49460529c4
#
_entry.id   c4842cffa381002380eb0e49460529c4
#
_cell.length_a   1.000
_cell.length_b   1.000
_cell.length_c   1.000
_cell.angle_alpha   90.00
_cell.angle_beta   90.00
_cell.angle_gamma   90.00
#
_symmetry.space_group_name_H-M   'P 1'
#
loop_
_entity.id
_entity.type
_entity.pdbx_description
1 polymer ?
#
loop_
_entity_poly.entity_id
_entity_poly.type
_entity_poly.pdbx_seq_one_letter_code
_entity_poly.pdbx_strand_id
1 'polypeptide(L)'
;LKIGIIGGGAIGLLCASYLSEHHDITLFTRRKQQAEEIRALGIERMVRGETIQSAVGADTGVKGIFDLLIVTVKYHHLQDVLSELSGLPRQRILFLQNGMAHLFDLKNWKAAHQLYIGVVEHGAMKVSDRAVNHTGIGVIKWGAFLHEEKGPMSSGLSSADFQMIYTDEWKKILEEKLLVNVCINPLTALLHVNNGELVSNPSYEHMMTCAFEEAVSILGLPEKDRLWAHVESICHQTAANQSSMLQDIVKGRQTERKAIIGYLLKKAQGQGMTPPFLTFLNRSLEVLEKKQTKSFE
;
A
#
# COMPACT_ATOMS: atom_id res chain seq x y z
N LEU A 1 11.01 -11.17 18.37
CA LEU A 1 11.39 -11.47 17.00
C LEU A 1 12.38 -10.45 16.47
N LYS A 2 13.21 -10.86 15.53
CA LYS A 2 14.04 -9.97 14.73
C LYS A 2 13.31 -9.67 13.42
N ILE A 3 12.86 -8.42 13.23
CA ILE A 3 12.06 -8.03 12.08
C ILE A 3 12.79 -6.96 11.26
N GLY A 4 12.95 -7.23 9.98
CA GLY A 4 13.44 -6.25 9.01
C GLY A 4 12.27 -5.57 8.30
N ILE A 5 12.28 -4.25 8.20
CA ILE A 5 11.27 -3.48 7.47
C ILE A 5 11.94 -2.74 6.32
N ILE A 6 11.49 -2.97 5.09
CA ILE A 6 12.10 -2.39 3.89
C ILE A 6 11.21 -1.27 3.37
N GLY A 7 11.72 -0.03 3.50
CA GLY A 7 11.03 1.18 3.06
C GLY A 7 10.76 2.18 4.18
N GLY A 8 11.48 3.30 4.22
CA GLY A 8 11.31 4.42 5.16
C GLY A 8 10.20 5.39 4.75
N GLY A 9 9.08 4.88 4.20
CA GLY A 9 7.84 5.60 3.91
C GLY A 9 6.90 5.68 5.11
N ALA A 10 5.68 6.20 4.91
CA ALA A 10 4.70 6.34 5.99
C ALA A 10 4.37 5.01 6.67
N ILE A 11 4.08 3.96 5.89
CA ILE A 11 3.73 2.63 6.42
C ILE A 11 4.95 1.97 7.07
N GLY A 12 6.15 2.10 6.48
CA GLY A 12 7.35 1.53 7.08
C GLY A 12 7.72 2.16 8.43
N LEU A 13 7.64 3.49 8.53
CA LEU A 13 7.84 4.19 9.80
C LEU A 13 6.78 3.80 10.84
N LEU A 14 5.51 3.68 10.41
CA LEU A 14 4.41 3.27 11.29
C LEU A 14 4.64 1.86 11.84
N CYS A 15 4.90 0.88 10.95
CA CYS A 15 5.18 -0.50 11.34
C CYS A 15 6.41 -0.58 12.27
N ALA A 16 7.50 0.13 11.92
CA ALA A 16 8.73 0.11 12.71
C ALA A 16 8.51 0.65 14.12
N SER A 17 7.76 1.75 14.26
CA SER A 17 7.49 2.35 15.57
C SER A 17 6.62 1.43 16.44
N TYR A 18 5.53 0.85 15.91
CA TYR A 18 4.68 -0.04 16.72
C TYR A 18 5.36 -1.36 17.06
N LEU A 19 5.99 -2.00 16.09
CA LEU A 19 6.60 -3.31 16.31
C LEU A 19 7.84 -3.26 17.21
N SER A 20 8.52 -2.10 17.30
CA SER A 20 9.68 -1.93 18.21
C SER A 20 9.31 -1.96 19.69
N GLU A 21 8.04 -1.84 20.04
CA GLU A 21 7.59 -1.98 21.43
C GLU A 21 7.86 -3.40 22.00
N HIS A 22 7.91 -4.42 21.12
CA HIS A 22 8.04 -5.83 21.54
C HIS A 22 9.06 -6.64 20.71
N HIS A 23 9.68 -6.05 19.69
CA HIS A 23 10.56 -6.76 18.76
C HIS A 23 11.83 -5.97 18.43
N ASP A 24 12.87 -6.70 18.02
CA ASP A 24 14.11 -6.10 17.52
C ASP A 24 13.90 -5.70 16.05
N ILE A 25 13.83 -4.38 15.80
CA ILE A 25 13.49 -3.81 14.50
C ILE A 25 14.72 -3.22 13.83
N THR A 26 14.90 -3.58 12.55
CA THR A 26 15.81 -2.88 11.64
C THR A 26 15.03 -2.32 10.46
N LEU A 27 14.99 -0.99 10.33
CA LEU A 27 14.37 -0.31 9.19
C LEU A 27 15.39 -0.05 8.08
N PHE A 28 15.16 -0.62 6.91
CA PHE A 28 16.00 -0.42 5.73
C PHE A 28 15.47 0.74 4.88
N THR A 29 16.29 1.76 4.69
CA THR A 29 15.94 2.95 3.91
C THR A 29 16.86 3.08 2.70
N ARG A 30 16.36 3.69 1.62
CA ARG A 30 17.17 3.93 0.41
C ARG A 30 18.27 4.99 0.65
N ARG A 31 17.96 6.01 1.49
CA ARG A 31 18.87 7.13 1.76
C ARG A 31 19.65 6.89 3.05
N LYS A 32 20.97 6.97 2.95
CA LYS A 32 21.89 6.83 4.07
C LYS A 32 21.59 7.86 5.19
N GLN A 33 21.34 9.11 4.82
CA GLN A 33 21.00 10.17 5.75
C GLN A 33 19.77 9.83 6.61
N GLN A 34 18.70 9.27 5.98
CA GLN A 34 17.50 8.84 6.72
C GLN A 34 17.82 7.72 7.71
N ALA A 35 18.63 6.73 7.30
CA ALA A 35 19.04 5.65 8.19
C ALA A 35 19.86 6.16 9.38
N GLU A 36 20.79 7.07 9.13
CA GLU A 36 21.63 7.69 10.19
C GLU A 36 20.79 8.49 11.18
N GLU A 37 19.84 9.30 10.69
CA GLU A 37 18.93 10.09 11.53
C GLU A 37 18.04 9.21 12.41
N ILE A 38 17.44 8.15 11.82
CA ILE A 38 16.59 7.20 12.56
C ILE A 38 17.42 6.45 13.61
N ARG A 39 18.63 6.02 13.29
CA ARG A 39 19.52 5.31 14.22
C ARG A 39 19.93 6.17 15.41
N ALA A 40 20.17 7.47 15.17
CA ALA A 40 20.60 8.40 16.20
C ALA A 40 19.44 8.89 17.09
N LEU A 41 18.26 9.13 16.51
CA LEU A 41 17.16 9.85 17.17
C LEU A 41 15.88 9.01 17.31
N GLY A 42 15.83 7.81 16.72
CA GLY A 42 14.63 6.98 16.69
C GLY A 42 13.54 7.51 15.76
N ILE A 43 12.37 6.90 15.84
CA ILE A 43 11.16 7.26 15.07
C ILE A 43 10.20 8.00 15.99
N GLU A 44 9.61 9.09 15.50
CA GLU A 44 8.51 9.81 16.14
C GLU A 44 7.17 9.36 15.52
N ARG A 45 6.30 8.80 16.34
CA ARG A 45 4.92 8.48 15.95
C ARG A 45 3.95 9.41 16.66
N MET A 46 3.19 10.17 15.88
CA MET A 46 2.09 10.99 16.37
C MET A 46 0.79 10.22 16.22
N VAL A 47 0.04 10.07 17.31
CA VAL A 47 -1.26 9.39 17.33
C VAL A 47 -2.14 10.02 18.41
N ARG A 48 -3.39 10.35 18.08
CA ARG A 48 -4.36 10.96 19.04
C ARG A 48 -3.84 12.19 19.80
N GLY A 49 -2.94 12.97 19.18
CA GLY A 49 -2.34 14.16 19.81
C GLY A 49 -1.11 13.89 20.67
N GLU A 50 -0.75 12.63 20.86
CA GLU A 50 0.46 12.23 21.57
C GLU A 50 1.61 11.97 20.60
N THR A 51 2.85 12.19 21.06
CA THR A 51 4.06 11.83 20.32
C THR A 51 4.83 10.76 21.07
N ILE A 52 5.06 9.65 20.43
CA ILE A 52 5.76 8.48 20.97
C ILE A 52 7.10 8.34 20.25
N GLN A 53 8.17 8.22 21.02
CA GLN A 53 9.52 7.96 20.52
C GLN A 53 9.81 6.47 20.55
N SER A 54 10.34 5.95 19.45
CA SER A 54 10.68 4.53 19.30
C SER A 54 12.13 4.38 18.86
N ALA A 55 12.94 3.71 19.68
CA ALA A 55 14.30 3.35 19.31
C ALA A 55 14.26 2.15 18.33
N VAL A 56 14.85 2.31 17.15
CA VAL A 56 14.94 1.26 16.14
C VAL A 56 16.31 1.26 15.46
N GLY A 57 16.80 0.06 15.08
CA GLY A 57 17.93 -0.03 14.17
C GLY A 57 17.55 0.47 12.77
N ALA A 58 18.52 1.08 12.07
CA ALA A 58 18.31 1.48 10.69
C ALA A 58 19.55 1.30 9.83
N ASP A 59 19.40 0.90 8.58
CA ASP A 59 20.51 0.71 7.62
C ASP A 59 20.05 0.94 6.18
N THR A 60 21.02 0.91 5.26
CA THR A 60 20.80 0.84 3.82
C THR A 60 21.25 -0.53 3.30
N GLY A 61 20.43 -1.15 2.45
CA GLY A 61 20.73 -2.48 1.93
C GLY A 61 20.41 -3.61 2.93
N VAL A 62 19.60 -4.55 2.49
CA VAL A 62 19.08 -5.64 3.34
C VAL A 62 20.16 -6.69 3.54
N LYS A 63 20.58 -6.92 4.78
CA LYS A 63 21.61 -7.91 5.14
C LYS A 63 21.18 -8.71 6.35
N GLY A 64 21.49 -10.02 6.33
CA GLY A 64 21.25 -10.91 7.46
C GLY A 64 19.96 -11.72 7.33
N ILE A 65 19.65 -12.41 8.42
CA ILE A 65 18.49 -13.28 8.56
C ILE A 65 17.52 -12.65 9.56
N PHE A 66 16.24 -12.61 9.18
CA PHE A 66 15.16 -12.08 9.98
C PHE A 66 14.08 -13.15 10.16
N ASP A 67 13.37 -13.11 11.28
CA ASP A 67 12.19 -13.95 11.49
C ASP A 67 11.06 -13.54 10.53
N LEU A 68 11.01 -12.23 10.20
CA LEU A 68 10.09 -11.66 9.23
C LEU A 68 10.72 -10.44 8.53
N LEU A 69 10.62 -10.37 7.22
CA LEU A 69 10.84 -9.16 6.43
C LEU A 69 9.50 -8.56 6.03
N ILE A 70 9.31 -7.26 6.24
CA ILE A 70 8.10 -6.53 5.84
C ILE A 70 8.47 -5.52 4.74
N VAL A 71 7.91 -5.66 3.55
CA VAL A 71 8.19 -4.79 2.40
C VAL A 71 7.09 -3.74 2.27
N THR A 72 7.46 -2.47 2.50
CA THR A 72 6.53 -1.32 2.51
C THR A 72 6.86 -0.28 1.44
N VAL A 73 7.79 -0.56 0.55
CA VAL A 73 8.10 0.34 -0.57
C VAL A 73 6.94 0.45 -1.54
N LYS A 74 6.79 1.58 -2.22
CA LYS A 74 5.84 1.72 -3.31
C LYS A 74 6.21 0.78 -4.47
N TYR A 75 5.20 0.39 -5.26
CA TYR A 75 5.35 -0.61 -6.34
C TYR A 75 6.49 -0.29 -7.31
N HIS A 76 6.71 0.98 -7.66
CA HIS A 76 7.76 1.37 -8.59
C HIS A 76 9.20 1.16 -8.06
N HIS A 77 9.38 0.92 -6.77
CA HIS A 77 10.66 0.54 -6.16
C HIS A 77 10.76 -0.95 -5.86
N LEU A 78 9.72 -1.73 -6.16
CA LEU A 78 9.67 -3.14 -5.77
C LEU A 78 10.72 -3.98 -6.49
N GLN A 79 10.99 -3.72 -7.77
CA GLN A 79 11.95 -4.52 -8.55
C GLN A 79 13.38 -4.42 -7.99
N ASP A 80 13.79 -3.23 -7.53
CA ASP A 80 15.09 -3.04 -6.88
C ASP A 80 15.17 -3.88 -5.59
N VAL A 81 14.10 -3.85 -4.78
CA VAL A 81 14.02 -4.65 -3.54
C VAL A 81 14.02 -6.15 -3.84
N LEU A 82 13.27 -6.61 -4.84
CA LEU A 82 13.27 -8.02 -5.24
C LEU A 82 14.65 -8.47 -5.67
N SER A 83 15.38 -7.65 -6.44
CA SER A 83 16.76 -7.94 -6.84
C SER A 83 17.69 -8.07 -5.64
N GLU A 84 17.55 -7.22 -4.64
CA GLU A 84 18.33 -7.26 -3.41
C GLU A 84 18.02 -8.51 -2.56
N LEU A 85 16.73 -8.84 -2.43
CA LEU A 85 16.28 -10.01 -1.68
C LEU A 85 16.65 -11.35 -2.33
N SER A 86 16.86 -11.39 -3.65
CA SER A 86 17.18 -12.63 -4.39
C SER A 86 18.47 -13.31 -3.92
N GLY A 87 19.40 -12.54 -3.36
CA GLY A 87 20.67 -13.06 -2.81
C GLY A 87 20.60 -13.54 -1.36
N LEU A 88 19.44 -13.40 -0.70
CA LEU A 88 19.30 -13.77 0.70
C LEU A 88 18.87 -15.23 0.89
N PRO A 89 19.23 -15.87 2.02
CA PRO A 89 18.69 -17.15 2.41
C PRO A 89 17.16 -17.13 2.48
N ARG A 90 16.52 -18.30 2.41
CA ARG A 90 15.06 -18.42 2.53
C ARG A 90 14.54 -17.77 3.82
N GLN A 91 13.64 -16.83 3.68
CA GLN A 91 13.02 -16.06 4.77
C GLN A 91 11.51 -15.93 4.56
N ARG A 92 10.81 -15.46 5.59
CA ARG A 92 9.41 -15.04 5.53
C ARG A 92 9.35 -13.58 5.11
N ILE A 93 8.58 -13.26 4.06
CA ILE A 93 8.49 -11.92 3.52
C ILE A 93 7.03 -11.52 3.36
N LEU A 94 6.62 -10.47 4.06
CA LEU A 94 5.29 -9.87 3.99
C LEU A 94 5.31 -8.62 3.11
N PHE A 95 4.51 -8.61 2.05
CA PHE A 95 4.37 -7.51 1.12
C PHE A 95 3.13 -6.69 1.45
N LEU A 96 3.30 -5.37 1.66
CA LEU A 96 2.23 -4.43 2.06
C LEU A 96 1.95 -3.35 0.98
N GLN A 97 2.21 -3.65 -0.30
CA GLN A 97 1.97 -2.71 -1.39
C GLN A 97 0.47 -2.45 -1.60
N ASN A 98 0.12 -1.21 -1.92
CA ASN A 98 -1.19 -0.90 -2.45
C ASN A 98 -1.34 -1.44 -3.88
N GLY A 99 -2.59 -1.74 -4.26
CA GLY A 99 -2.88 -2.36 -5.55
C GLY A 99 -2.47 -3.84 -5.58
N MET A 100 -2.46 -4.43 -6.76
CA MET A 100 -2.23 -5.87 -6.92
C MET A 100 -1.14 -6.22 -7.95
N ALA A 101 -0.47 -5.24 -8.56
CA ALA A 101 0.51 -5.52 -9.63
C ALA A 101 1.71 -6.36 -9.13
N HIS A 102 2.10 -6.19 -7.87
CA HIS A 102 3.16 -6.98 -7.23
C HIS A 102 2.89 -8.50 -7.25
N LEU A 103 1.63 -8.92 -7.30
CA LEU A 103 1.29 -10.35 -7.38
C LEU A 103 1.79 -11.01 -8.68
N PHE A 104 1.89 -10.25 -9.79
CA PHE A 104 2.46 -10.77 -11.03
C PHE A 104 3.97 -11.03 -10.88
N ASP A 105 4.67 -10.13 -10.19
CA ASP A 105 6.11 -10.22 -9.99
C ASP A 105 6.46 -11.36 -9.03
N LEU A 106 5.65 -11.54 -7.97
CA LEU A 106 5.88 -12.54 -6.93
C LEU A 106 5.59 -13.98 -7.34
N LYS A 107 4.83 -14.22 -8.42
CA LYS A 107 4.53 -15.59 -8.87
C LYS A 107 5.77 -16.47 -9.10
N ASN A 108 6.84 -15.87 -9.58
CA ASN A 108 8.09 -16.57 -9.85
C ASN A 108 9.02 -16.69 -8.61
N TRP A 109 8.66 -16.05 -7.51
CA TRP A 109 9.46 -15.94 -6.28
C TRP A 109 9.15 -16.98 -5.21
N LYS A 110 8.02 -17.70 -5.34
CA LYS A 110 7.51 -18.65 -4.34
C LYS A 110 8.48 -19.76 -3.91
N ALA A 111 9.43 -20.11 -4.77
CA ALA A 111 10.40 -21.18 -4.48
C ALA A 111 11.55 -20.71 -3.59
N ALA A 112 11.89 -19.41 -3.63
CA ALA A 112 13.02 -18.83 -2.90
C ALA A 112 12.68 -18.49 -1.45
N HIS A 113 11.45 -18.00 -1.19
CA HIS A 113 11.04 -17.48 0.12
C HIS A 113 9.61 -17.93 0.48
N GLN A 114 9.22 -17.77 1.76
CA GLN A 114 7.83 -17.88 2.20
C GLN A 114 7.18 -16.51 2.07
N LEU A 115 6.25 -16.37 1.12
CA LEU A 115 5.67 -15.08 0.77
C LEU A 115 4.30 -14.89 1.42
N TYR A 116 4.08 -13.72 2.00
CA TYR A 116 2.81 -13.30 2.55
C TYR A 116 2.37 -11.98 1.91
N ILE A 117 1.08 -11.80 1.77
CA ILE A 117 0.46 -10.58 1.26
C ILE A 117 -0.36 -9.96 2.38
N GLY A 118 -0.23 -8.66 2.56
CA GLY A 118 -1.02 -7.92 3.54
C GLY A 118 -1.73 -6.72 2.96
N VAL A 119 -2.86 -6.42 3.56
CA VAL A 119 -3.71 -5.27 3.25
C VAL A 119 -3.67 -4.32 4.44
N VAL A 120 -3.15 -3.12 4.23
CA VAL A 120 -3.05 -2.08 5.27
C VAL A 120 -4.29 -1.20 5.22
N GLU A 121 -5.05 -1.14 6.31
CA GLU A 121 -6.21 -0.25 6.46
C GLU A 121 -5.90 0.96 7.37
N HIS A 122 -4.68 1.07 7.90
CA HIS A 122 -4.24 2.25 8.65
C HIS A 122 -4.04 3.46 7.73
N GLY A 123 -4.46 4.63 8.20
CA GLY A 123 -4.07 5.92 7.63
C GLY A 123 -2.75 6.38 8.24
N ALA A 124 -1.76 6.66 7.40
CA ALA A 124 -0.45 7.13 7.84
C ALA A 124 0.10 8.21 6.92
N MET A 125 0.66 9.26 7.48
CA MET A 125 1.27 10.36 6.75
C MET A 125 2.72 10.59 7.25
N LYS A 126 3.68 10.44 6.34
CA LYS A 126 5.08 10.78 6.64
C LYS A 126 5.21 12.30 6.79
N VAL A 127 5.72 12.75 7.94
CA VAL A 127 5.92 14.15 8.27
C VAL A 127 7.38 14.57 8.03
N SER A 128 8.33 13.74 8.44
CA SER A 128 9.77 13.92 8.18
C SER A 128 10.44 12.59 7.86
N ASP A 129 11.75 12.55 7.76
CA ASP A 129 12.49 11.31 7.51
C ASP A 129 12.35 10.28 8.64
N ARG A 130 12.06 10.72 9.85
CA ARG A 130 11.86 9.85 11.02
C ARG A 130 10.50 10.04 11.71
N ALA A 131 9.63 10.92 11.21
CA ALA A 131 8.34 11.20 11.84
C ALA A 131 7.15 10.74 10.96
N VAL A 132 6.18 10.10 11.59
CA VAL A 132 4.95 9.62 10.99
C VAL A 132 3.74 10.03 11.84
N ASN A 133 2.70 10.57 11.18
CA ASN A 133 1.41 10.79 11.80
C ASN A 133 0.48 9.62 11.45
N HIS A 134 -0.02 8.90 12.47
CA HIS A 134 -1.02 7.85 12.36
C HIS A 134 -2.41 8.50 12.31
N THR A 135 -2.87 8.79 11.10
CA THR A 135 -4.09 9.58 10.85
C THR A 135 -5.38 8.79 10.93
N GLY A 136 -5.30 7.46 10.84
CA GLY A 136 -6.46 6.57 10.94
C GLY A 136 -6.07 5.22 11.48
N ILE A 137 -6.63 4.84 12.63
CA ILE A 137 -6.42 3.51 13.22
C ILE A 137 -7.26 2.51 12.45
N GLY A 138 -6.62 1.47 11.96
CA GLY A 138 -7.20 0.38 11.19
C GLY A 138 -6.55 -0.95 11.57
N VAL A 139 -6.38 -1.82 10.60
CA VAL A 139 -5.79 -3.15 10.79
C VAL A 139 -4.92 -3.53 9.58
N ILE A 140 -3.91 -4.38 9.79
CA ILE A 140 -3.21 -5.07 8.71
C ILE A 140 -3.74 -6.50 8.67
N LYS A 141 -4.49 -6.84 7.62
CA LYS A 141 -4.92 -8.22 7.36
C LYS A 141 -3.93 -8.85 6.40
N TRP A 142 -3.43 -10.04 6.73
CA TRP A 142 -2.38 -10.67 5.95
C TRP A 142 -2.56 -12.18 5.87
N GLY A 143 -2.03 -12.82 4.81
CA GLY A 143 -2.13 -14.26 4.63
C GLY A 143 -1.05 -14.83 3.72
N ALA A 144 -0.98 -16.16 3.65
CA ALA A 144 0.01 -16.87 2.89
C ALA A 144 -0.23 -16.74 1.37
N PHE A 145 0.84 -16.43 0.61
CA PHE A 145 0.80 -16.35 -0.84
C PHE A 145 1.42 -17.59 -1.47
N LEU A 146 0.59 -18.41 -2.13
CA LEU A 146 0.98 -19.61 -2.89
C LEU A 146 1.68 -20.72 -2.05
N HIS A 147 1.48 -20.76 -0.74
CA HIS A 147 1.90 -21.87 0.12
C HIS A 147 0.85 -22.15 1.20
N GLU A 148 0.83 -23.39 1.71
CA GLU A 148 -0.19 -23.87 2.66
C GLU A 148 0.20 -23.65 4.13
N GLU A 149 1.44 -23.27 4.42
CA GLU A 149 1.89 -23.09 5.80
C GLU A 149 1.20 -21.88 6.42
N LYS A 150 0.29 -22.12 7.35
CA LYS A 150 -0.27 -21.10 8.23
C LYS A 150 0.86 -20.48 9.03
N GLY A 151 0.97 -19.17 8.97
CA GLY A 151 2.07 -18.45 9.61
C GLY A 151 2.05 -18.67 11.14
N PRO A 152 3.10 -19.24 11.73
CA PRO A 152 3.20 -19.40 13.19
C PRO A 152 3.41 -18.08 13.94
N MET A 153 3.40 -16.93 13.26
CA MET A 153 3.86 -15.64 13.77
C MET A 153 2.77 -14.64 14.11
N SER A 154 1.51 -15.05 14.25
CA SER A 154 0.43 -14.13 14.60
C SER A 154 0.48 -13.63 16.04
N SER A 155 1.14 -14.36 16.95
CA SER A 155 1.29 -13.94 18.34
C SER A 155 2.40 -12.89 18.48
N GLY A 156 2.04 -11.71 18.97
CA GLY A 156 3.00 -10.65 19.31
C GLY A 156 3.20 -9.57 18.24
N LEU A 157 2.58 -9.67 17.05
CA LEU A 157 2.64 -8.63 16.03
C LEU A 157 1.59 -7.52 16.20
N SER A 158 0.74 -7.63 17.19
CA SER A 158 -0.38 -6.70 17.42
C SER A 158 -0.27 -5.97 18.74
N SER A 159 -0.65 -4.70 18.76
CA SER A 159 -0.91 -3.88 19.93
C SER A 159 -2.30 -3.25 19.84
N ALA A 160 -2.74 -2.49 20.87
CA ALA A 160 -4.09 -1.93 20.93
C ALA A 160 -4.46 -1.09 19.69
N ASP A 161 -3.55 -0.25 19.22
CA ASP A 161 -3.77 0.66 18.09
C ASP A 161 -3.10 0.18 16.77
N PHE A 162 -2.53 -1.04 16.78
CA PHE A 162 -1.86 -1.61 15.63
C PHE A 162 -2.07 -3.12 15.59
N GLN A 163 -3.13 -3.53 14.91
CA GLN A 163 -3.49 -4.94 14.81
C GLN A 163 -3.01 -5.55 13.50
N MET A 164 -2.42 -6.74 13.59
CA MET A 164 -2.03 -7.58 12.44
C MET A 164 -2.76 -8.91 12.53
N ILE A 165 -3.75 -9.12 11.67
CA ILE A 165 -4.66 -10.28 11.70
C ILE A 165 -4.34 -11.20 10.53
N TYR A 166 -3.99 -12.46 10.84
CA TYR A 166 -3.86 -13.50 9.81
C TYR A 166 -5.23 -13.93 9.29
N THR A 167 -5.35 -14.09 7.97
CA THR A 167 -6.56 -14.54 7.30
C THR A 167 -6.25 -15.30 6.01
N ASP A 168 -7.02 -16.34 5.74
CA ASP A 168 -6.96 -17.05 4.46
C ASP A 168 -7.71 -16.28 3.33
N GLU A 169 -8.54 -15.29 3.71
CA GLU A 169 -9.33 -14.46 2.77
C GLU A 169 -8.58 -13.21 2.25
N TRP A 170 -7.27 -13.11 2.48
CA TRP A 170 -6.46 -11.94 2.11
C TRP A 170 -6.68 -11.48 0.66
N LYS A 171 -6.89 -12.43 -0.27
CA LYS A 171 -7.09 -12.12 -1.69
C LYS A 171 -8.41 -11.37 -1.92
N LYS A 172 -9.51 -11.84 -1.33
CA LYS A 172 -10.82 -11.16 -1.41
C LYS A 172 -10.73 -9.75 -0.83
N ILE A 173 -10.11 -9.61 0.34
CA ILE A 173 -9.92 -8.32 1.01
C ILE A 173 -9.09 -7.37 0.14
N LEU A 174 -8.03 -7.86 -0.50
CA LEU A 174 -7.18 -7.07 -1.38
C LEU A 174 -7.92 -6.65 -2.66
N GLU A 175 -8.75 -7.54 -3.25
CA GLU A 175 -9.58 -7.25 -4.42
C GLU A 175 -10.65 -6.19 -4.09
N GLU A 176 -11.32 -6.29 -2.94
CA GLU A 176 -12.28 -5.27 -2.48
C GLU A 176 -11.60 -3.92 -2.21
N LYS A 177 -10.42 -3.92 -1.58
CA LYS A 177 -9.63 -2.69 -1.42
C LYS A 177 -9.18 -2.11 -2.76
N LEU A 178 -8.76 -2.95 -3.71
CA LEU A 178 -8.40 -2.50 -5.06
C LEU A 178 -9.60 -1.83 -5.75
N LEU A 179 -10.81 -2.41 -5.62
CA LEU A 179 -12.04 -1.83 -6.15
C LEU A 179 -12.30 -0.44 -5.59
N VAL A 180 -12.23 -0.26 -4.28
CA VAL A 180 -12.36 1.07 -3.65
C VAL A 180 -11.30 2.04 -4.21
N ASN A 181 -10.03 1.61 -4.25
CA ASN A 181 -8.94 2.45 -4.71
C ASN A 181 -9.09 2.86 -6.19
N VAL A 182 -9.57 1.99 -7.07
CA VAL A 182 -9.73 2.30 -8.50
C VAL A 182 -10.91 3.23 -8.76
N CYS A 183 -11.96 3.16 -7.93
CA CYS A 183 -13.10 4.06 -8.02
C CYS A 183 -12.76 5.48 -7.52
N ILE A 184 -11.97 5.61 -6.46
CA ILE A 184 -11.74 6.89 -5.76
C ILE A 184 -10.46 7.57 -6.24
N ASN A 185 -9.32 6.86 -6.18
CA ASN A 185 -8.01 7.50 -6.29
C ASN A 185 -7.73 8.13 -7.66
N PRO A 186 -8.05 7.48 -8.80
CA PRO A 186 -7.83 8.06 -10.12
C PRO A 186 -8.68 9.30 -10.38
N LEU A 187 -9.94 9.26 -9.97
CA LEU A 187 -10.88 10.36 -10.21
C LEU A 187 -10.53 11.58 -9.36
N THR A 188 -10.29 11.40 -8.06
CA THR A 188 -9.88 12.50 -7.19
C THR A 188 -8.57 13.13 -7.66
N ALA A 189 -7.60 12.31 -8.12
CA ALA A 189 -6.34 12.80 -8.65
C ALA A 189 -6.50 13.57 -9.98
N LEU A 190 -7.39 13.09 -10.87
CA LEU A 190 -7.64 13.73 -12.17
C LEU A 190 -8.43 15.02 -12.03
N LEU A 191 -9.46 15.02 -11.16
CA LEU A 191 -10.41 16.14 -10.99
C LEU A 191 -9.95 17.14 -9.92
N HIS A 192 -8.91 16.81 -9.13
CA HIS A 192 -8.42 17.62 -7.99
C HIS A 192 -9.50 17.90 -6.94
N VAL A 193 -10.28 16.88 -6.56
CA VAL A 193 -11.38 16.94 -5.60
C VAL A 193 -11.14 16.03 -4.39
N ASN A 194 -11.83 16.29 -3.28
CA ASN A 194 -11.86 15.42 -2.12
C ASN A 194 -12.76 14.20 -2.36
N ASN A 195 -12.61 13.17 -1.55
CA ASN A 195 -13.32 11.90 -1.74
C ASN A 195 -14.86 12.07 -1.73
N GLY A 196 -15.41 12.92 -0.84
CA GLY A 196 -16.86 13.14 -0.71
C GLY A 196 -17.49 13.82 -1.92
N GLU A 197 -16.71 14.57 -2.70
CA GLU A 197 -17.22 15.23 -3.90
C GLU A 197 -17.61 14.22 -4.98
N LEU A 198 -17.02 13.03 -4.98
CA LEU A 198 -17.35 11.96 -5.93
C LEU A 198 -18.80 11.47 -5.80
N VAL A 199 -19.38 11.51 -4.61
CA VAL A 199 -20.76 11.06 -4.35
C VAL A 199 -21.76 12.22 -4.20
N SER A 200 -21.29 13.47 -4.08
CA SER A 200 -22.15 14.64 -3.99
C SER A 200 -22.40 15.32 -5.35
N ASN A 201 -21.63 14.99 -6.37
CA ASN A 201 -21.76 15.50 -7.72
C ASN A 201 -22.22 14.39 -8.67
N PRO A 202 -23.41 14.47 -9.29
CA PRO A 202 -23.92 13.40 -10.16
C PRO A 202 -23.02 13.05 -11.35
N SER A 203 -22.26 14.01 -11.90
CA SER A 203 -21.33 13.74 -12.99
C SER A 203 -20.11 12.94 -12.52
N TYR A 204 -19.60 13.22 -11.31
CA TYR A 204 -18.49 12.47 -10.72
C TYR A 204 -18.92 11.07 -10.29
N GLU A 205 -20.13 10.95 -9.71
CA GLU A 205 -20.72 9.67 -9.36
C GLU A 205 -20.89 8.77 -10.59
N HIS A 206 -21.34 9.33 -11.71
CA HIS A 206 -21.43 8.59 -12.98
C HIS A 206 -20.03 8.09 -13.45
N MET A 207 -18.99 8.92 -13.37
CA MET A 207 -17.62 8.50 -13.69
C MET A 207 -17.14 7.39 -12.75
N MET A 208 -17.47 7.49 -11.46
CA MET A 208 -17.12 6.48 -10.46
C MET A 208 -17.85 5.16 -10.75
N THR A 209 -19.11 5.20 -11.17
CA THR A 209 -19.88 4.04 -11.61
C THR A 209 -19.25 3.37 -12.83
N CYS A 210 -18.78 4.13 -13.82
CA CYS A 210 -18.07 3.56 -14.98
C CYS A 210 -16.80 2.79 -14.56
N ALA A 211 -15.99 3.38 -13.66
CA ALA A 211 -14.78 2.72 -13.14
C ALA A 211 -15.12 1.45 -12.35
N PHE A 212 -16.19 1.51 -11.53
CA PHE A 212 -16.67 0.40 -10.73
C PHE A 212 -17.12 -0.77 -11.59
N GLU A 213 -17.99 -0.54 -12.58
CA GLU A 213 -18.52 -1.61 -13.45
C GLU A 213 -17.41 -2.32 -14.23
N GLU A 214 -16.46 -1.58 -14.80
CA GLU A 214 -15.31 -2.18 -15.46
C GLU A 214 -14.45 -3.00 -14.49
N ALA A 215 -14.16 -2.46 -13.31
CA ALA A 215 -13.31 -3.13 -12.32
C ALA A 215 -13.96 -4.39 -11.74
N VAL A 216 -15.25 -4.34 -11.39
CA VAL A 216 -16.01 -5.50 -10.91
C VAL A 216 -16.06 -6.60 -11.96
N SER A 217 -16.30 -6.24 -13.22
CA SER A 217 -16.32 -7.20 -14.33
C SER A 217 -14.96 -7.89 -14.51
N ILE A 218 -13.86 -7.13 -14.52
CA ILE A 218 -12.48 -7.64 -14.65
C ILE A 218 -12.09 -8.54 -13.46
N LEU A 219 -12.45 -8.14 -12.24
CA LEU A 219 -12.14 -8.90 -11.03
C LEU A 219 -13.03 -10.14 -10.89
N GLY A 220 -14.23 -10.15 -11.50
CA GLY A 220 -15.22 -11.21 -11.36
C GLY A 220 -15.84 -11.22 -9.96
N LEU A 221 -16.03 -10.05 -9.35
CA LEU A 221 -16.56 -9.96 -8.00
C LEU A 221 -18.09 -10.10 -8.00
N PRO A 222 -18.64 -10.96 -7.14
CA PRO A 222 -20.09 -11.06 -6.92
C PRO A 222 -20.58 -9.89 -6.04
N GLU A 223 -21.90 -9.82 -5.82
CA GLU A 223 -22.53 -8.89 -4.87
C GLU A 223 -22.29 -7.40 -5.19
N LYS A 224 -22.51 -7.02 -6.45
CA LYS A 224 -22.24 -5.66 -6.96
C LYS A 224 -22.87 -4.56 -6.08
N ASP A 225 -24.13 -4.73 -5.66
CA ASP A 225 -24.84 -3.72 -4.88
C ASP A 225 -24.19 -3.49 -3.50
N ARG A 226 -23.76 -4.58 -2.85
CA ARG A 226 -23.00 -4.48 -1.58
C ARG A 226 -21.66 -3.77 -1.78
N LEU A 227 -20.96 -4.12 -2.85
CA LEU A 227 -19.64 -3.53 -3.15
C LEU A 227 -19.76 -2.05 -3.51
N TRP A 228 -20.80 -1.68 -4.27
CA TRP A 228 -21.07 -0.28 -4.58
C TRP A 228 -21.37 0.53 -3.32
N ALA A 229 -22.30 0.05 -2.49
CA ALA A 229 -22.61 0.68 -1.20
C ALA A 229 -21.38 0.81 -0.30
N HIS A 230 -20.45 -0.15 -0.37
CA HIS A 230 -19.18 -0.06 0.36
C HIS A 230 -18.29 1.08 -0.19
N VAL A 231 -18.16 1.22 -1.51
CA VAL A 231 -17.38 2.32 -2.13
C VAL A 231 -17.98 3.69 -1.74
N GLU A 232 -19.31 3.85 -1.82
CA GLU A 232 -19.99 5.07 -1.41
C GLU A 232 -19.76 5.38 0.08
N SER A 233 -19.88 4.36 0.94
CA SER A 233 -19.64 4.49 2.38
C SER A 233 -18.23 5.03 2.67
N ILE A 234 -17.20 4.53 1.98
CA ILE A 234 -15.83 5.04 2.12
C ILE A 234 -15.74 6.52 1.68
N CYS A 235 -16.38 6.89 0.56
CA CYS A 235 -16.42 8.30 0.14
C CYS A 235 -17.03 9.20 1.20
N HIS A 236 -18.15 8.79 1.82
CA HIS A 236 -18.81 9.54 2.89
C HIS A 236 -17.96 9.62 4.16
N GLN A 237 -17.41 8.50 4.62
CA GLN A 237 -16.59 8.44 5.85
C GLN A 237 -15.29 9.24 5.73
N THR A 238 -14.79 9.41 4.51
CA THR A 238 -13.54 10.13 4.22
C THR A 238 -13.78 11.40 3.40
N ALA A 239 -14.97 12.00 3.48
CA ALA A 239 -15.42 13.05 2.58
C ALA A 239 -14.47 14.24 2.49
N ALA A 240 -13.90 14.68 3.61
CA ALA A 240 -12.94 15.80 3.66
C ALA A 240 -11.50 15.39 3.28
N ASN A 241 -11.23 14.10 3.05
CA ASN A 241 -9.88 13.63 2.79
C ASN A 241 -9.53 13.73 1.30
N GLN A 242 -8.27 14.00 1.03
CA GLN A 242 -7.65 13.80 -0.27
C GLN A 242 -7.14 12.36 -0.38
N SER A 243 -7.39 11.70 -1.52
CA SER A 243 -6.83 10.38 -1.76
C SER A 243 -5.30 10.40 -1.77
N SER A 244 -4.67 9.25 -1.52
CA SER A 244 -3.20 9.12 -1.59
C SER A 244 -2.66 9.46 -2.97
N MET A 245 -3.40 9.15 -4.04
CA MET A 245 -3.00 9.45 -5.42
C MET A 245 -3.08 10.96 -5.70
N LEU A 246 -4.12 11.66 -5.24
CA LEU A 246 -4.19 13.12 -5.33
C LEU A 246 -3.04 13.77 -4.57
N GLN A 247 -2.74 13.31 -3.36
CA GLN A 247 -1.62 13.83 -2.58
C GLN A 247 -0.26 13.61 -3.29
N ASP A 248 -0.08 12.49 -3.98
CA ASP A 248 1.13 12.24 -4.78
C ASP A 248 1.20 13.22 -5.96
N ILE A 249 0.08 13.44 -6.68
CA ILE A 249 -0.01 14.42 -7.77
C ILE A 249 0.35 15.82 -7.25
N VAL A 250 -0.31 16.30 -6.19
CA VAL A 250 -0.07 17.66 -5.65
C VAL A 250 1.39 17.84 -5.20
N LYS A 251 2.04 16.78 -4.70
CA LYS A 251 3.43 16.83 -4.23
C LYS A 251 4.46 16.48 -5.32
N GLY A 252 4.05 16.38 -6.58
CA GLY A 252 4.95 16.05 -7.71
C GLY A 252 5.58 14.66 -7.59
N ARG A 253 4.92 13.70 -6.94
CA ARG A 253 5.45 12.34 -6.74
C ARG A 253 4.81 11.37 -7.72
N GLN A 254 5.56 10.32 -8.07
CA GLN A 254 5.02 9.21 -8.85
C GLN A 254 3.90 8.51 -8.07
N THR A 255 2.76 8.32 -8.74
CA THR A 255 1.58 7.68 -8.15
C THR A 255 1.68 6.14 -8.19
N GLU A 256 0.74 5.47 -7.55
CA GLU A 256 0.58 4.01 -7.63
C GLU A 256 -0.36 3.57 -8.77
N ARG A 257 -0.54 4.41 -9.81
CA ARG A 257 -1.38 4.14 -11.00
C ARG A 257 -1.11 2.75 -11.60
N LYS A 258 0.17 2.39 -11.77
CA LYS A 258 0.56 1.10 -12.35
C LYS A 258 0.14 -0.08 -11.45
N ALA A 259 0.17 0.09 -10.14
CA ALA A 259 -0.21 -0.95 -9.18
C ALA A 259 -1.73 -1.13 -9.08
N ILE A 260 -2.50 -0.07 -9.33
CA ILE A 260 -3.97 -0.05 -9.22
C ILE A 260 -4.59 -0.29 -10.60
N ILE A 261 -4.58 0.70 -11.49
CA ILE A 261 -5.21 0.60 -12.81
C ILE A 261 -4.42 -0.34 -13.72
N GLY A 262 -3.08 -0.24 -13.71
CA GLY A 262 -2.22 -1.08 -14.55
C GLY A 262 -2.42 -2.58 -14.32
N TYR A 263 -2.67 -2.99 -13.07
CA TYR A 263 -3.02 -4.37 -12.74
C TYR A 263 -4.32 -4.80 -13.44
N LEU A 264 -5.38 -3.99 -13.33
CA LEU A 264 -6.68 -4.30 -13.95
C LEU A 264 -6.59 -4.37 -15.47
N LEU A 265 -5.87 -3.43 -16.11
CA LEU A 265 -5.67 -3.44 -17.56
C LEU A 265 -4.92 -4.70 -18.02
N LYS A 266 -3.88 -5.10 -17.30
CA LYS A 266 -3.15 -6.35 -17.61
C LYS A 266 -4.01 -7.60 -17.40
N LYS A 267 -4.84 -7.63 -16.34
CA LYS A 267 -5.79 -8.73 -16.10
C LYS A 267 -6.86 -8.78 -17.18
N ALA A 268 -7.45 -7.64 -17.56
CA ALA A 268 -8.44 -7.51 -18.63
C ALA A 268 -7.89 -8.02 -19.97
N GLN A 269 -6.66 -7.63 -20.33
CA GLN A 269 -6.00 -8.12 -21.54
C GLN A 269 -5.90 -9.65 -21.56
N GLY A 270 -5.54 -10.29 -20.44
CA GLY A 270 -5.51 -11.75 -20.31
C GLY A 270 -6.88 -12.43 -20.42
N GLN A 271 -7.97 -11.67 -20.28
CA GLN A 271 -9.36 -12.12 -20.40
C GLN A 271 -9.99 -11.74 -21.76
N GLY A 272 -9.26 -11.06 -22.66
CA GLY A 272 -9.79 -10.54 -23.92
C GLY A 272 -10.75 -9.36 -23.74
N MET A 273 -10.73 -8.67 -22.61
CA MET A 273 -11.58 -7.52 -22.29
C MET A 273 -10.88 -6.19 -22.64
N THR A 274 -11.68 -5.22 -23.07
CA THR A 274 -11.21 -3.87 -23.39
C THR A 274 -11.94 -2.84 -22.52
N PRO A 275 -11.43 -2.46 -21.33
CA PRO A 275 -12.06 -1.49 -20.46
C PRO A 275 -11.73 -0.06 -20.92
N PRO A 276 -12.63 0.66 -21.59
CA PRO A 276 -12.35 1.96 -22.19
C PRO A 276 -12.14 3.04 -21.13
N PHE A 277 -12.92 3.03 -20.07
CA PHE A 277 -12.85 4.06 -19.04
C PHE A 277 -11.59 3.93 -18.18
N LEU A 278 -11.22 2.74 -17.73
CA LEU A 278 -9.96 2.52 -17.03
C LEU A 278 -8.74 2.81 -17.92
N THR A 279 -8.84 2.54 -19.23
CA THR A 279 -7.80 2.91 -20.19
C THR A 279 -7.65 4.43 -20.29
N PHE A 280 -8.76 5.16 -20.38
CA PHE A 280 -8.77 6.62 -20.38
C PHE A 280 -8.15 7.17 -19.08
N LEU A 281 -8.58 6.71 -17.91
CA LEU A 281 -8.03 7.14 -16.61
C LEU A 281 -6.53 6.89 -16.52
N ASN A 282 -6.08 5.70 -16.94
CA ASN A 282 -4.66 5.35 -16.95
C ASN A 282 -3.82 6.30 -17.80
N ARG A 283 -4.29 6.63 -19.00
CA ARG A 283 -3.62 7.54 -19.92
C ARG A 283 -3.61 8.99 -19.41
N SER A 284 -4.74 9.46 -18.88
CA SER A 284 -4.88 10.80 -18.32
C SER A 284 -3.90 11.04 -17.16
N LEU A 285 -3.84 10.08 -16.22
CA LEU A 285 -2.91 10.16 -15.09
C LEU A 285 -1.44 10.06 -15.54
N GLU A 286 -1.14 9.28 -16.57
CA GLU A 286 0.23 9.23 -17.13
C GLU A 286 0.68 10.59 -17.66
N VAL A 287 -0.23 11.33 -18.29
CA VAL A 287 0.06 12.70 -18.78
C VAL A 287 0.28 13.65 -17.60
N LEU A 288 -0.54 13.55 -16.55
CA LEU A 288 -0.36 14.38 -15.35
C LEU A 288 0.99 14.11 -14.66
N GLU A 289 1.37 12.85 -14.47
CA GLU A 289 2.67 12.47 -13.92
C GLU A 289 3.85 13.08 -14.73
N LYS A 290 3.78 13.02 -16.06
CA LYS A 290 4.83 13.56 -16.94
C LYS A 290 4.93 15.10 -16.93
N LYS A 291 3.79 15.81 -16.81
CA LYS A 291 3.78 17.27 -16.74
C LYS A 291 4.47 17.79 -15.48
N GLN A 292 4.27 17.09 -14.35
CA GLN A 292 4.86 17.48 -13.09
C GLN A 292 6.38 17.31 -13.08
N THR A 293 6.91 16.22 -13.66
CA THR A 293 8.36 16.01 -13.76
C THR A 293 9.04 17.16 -14.50
N LYS A 294 8.39 17.74 -15.54
CA LYS A 294 8.92 18.88 -16.32
C LYS A 294 8.80 20.24 -15.63
N SER A 295 7.96 20.39 -14.62
CA SER A 295 7.78 21.65 -13.90
C SER A 295 8.79 21.84 -12.77
N PHE A 296 9.58 20.83 -12.46
CA PHE A 296 10.61 20.83 -11.44
C PHE A 296 12.05 20.72 -12.02
N GLU A 297 12.18 20.64 -13.34
CA GLU A 297 13.42 20.86 -14.11
C GLU A 297 13.51 22.34 -14.56
#